data_cb973ab8b79a7282f4ca2de605ea16a5
#
_entry.id   cb973ab8b79a7282f4ca2de605ea16a5
#
_cell.length_a   1.000
_cell.length_b   1.000
_cell.length_c   1.000
_cell.angle_alpha   90.00
_cell.angle_beta   90.00
_cell.angle_gamma   90.00
#
_symmetry.space_group_name_H-M   'P 1'
#
loop_
_entity.id
_entity.type
_entity.pdbx_description
1 polymer ?
#
loop_
_entity_poly.entity_id
_entity_poly.type
_entity_poly.pdbx_seq_one_letter_code
_entity_poly.pdbx_strand_id
1 'polypeptide(L)'
;WGLLLNQKYYKKITAKDSVRDCYFAVRGMQTQKEILTKKFQNQSNYKERLSSLLNDTSDQSIQNAGMILSKIKDNVYSFETDSGKADLVSGKVVANLQWSGDGVYSMQQVEEEGIKLRYAVPKASTNLWFDGWCMLKAGIGKDKEKQQAAQAFVNYISRPDNVVRNMYYVGYTSVISGGEDKTIYDYIKYMYGSEDKKSVDYDLNYFFQQNGDNYNYV
;
A
#
# COMPACT_ATOMS: atom_id res chain seq x y z
N TRP A 1 5.97 -4.55 11.27
CA TRP A 1 6.55 -5.61 10.43
C TRP A 1 6.86 -6.89 11.20
N GLY A 2 7.13 -6.83 12.51
CA GLY A 2 7.51 -7.99 13.34
C GLY A 2 6.50 -9.16 13.35
N LEU A 3 5.28 -8.96 12.90
CA LEU A 3 4.26 -10.01 12.77
C LEU A 3 4.75 -11.18 11.91
N LEU A 4 5.50 -10.89 10.84
CA LEU A 4 6.00 -11.89 9.89
C LEU A 4 6.94 -12.94 10.54
N LEU A 5 7.54 -12.63 11.68
CA LEU A 5 8.40 -13.54 12.45
C LEU A 5 7.76 -14.06 13.74
N ASN A 6 6.52 -13.68 14.02
CA ASN A 6 5.88 -14.03 15.29
C ASN A 6 5.39 -15.49 15.24
N GLN A 7 6.01 -16.34 16.06
CA GLN A 7 5.72 -17.77 16.15
C GLN A 7 4.31 -18.11 16.60
N LYS A 8 3.61 -17.18 17.28
CA LYS A 8 2.19 -17.34 17.60
C LYS A 8 1.34 -17.56 16.34
N TYR A 9 1.79 -17.03 15.20
CA TYR A 9 1.10 -17.11 13.92
C TYR A 9 1.83 -18.02 12.92
N TYR A 10 2.59 -18.99 13.42
CA TYR A 10 3.29 -19.96 12.58
C TYR A 10 2.35 -20.61 11.57
N LYS A 11 2.71 -20.51 10.27
CA LYS A 11 1.90 -20.98 9.14
C LYS A 11 0.48 -20.41 9.06
N LYS A 12 0.25 -19.24 9.66
CA LYS A 12 -1.05 -18.53 9.60
C LYS A 12 -0.97 -17.14 8.99
N ILE A 13 0.11 -16.81 8.31
CA ILE A 13 0.35 -15.52 7.66
C ILE A 13 0.78 -15.80 6.22
N THR A 14 0.30 -15.00 5.28
CA THR A 14 0.86 -14.92 3.92
C THR A 14 1.61 -13.61 3.73
N ALA A 15 2.60 -13.64 2.84
CA ALA A 15 3.37 -12.46 2.44
C ALA A 15 3.39 -12.34 0.92
N LYS A 16 3.61 -11.13 0.39
CA LYS A 16 3.70 -10.93 -1.06
C LYS A 16 4.92 -11.63 -1.66
N ASP A 17 4.72 -12.32 -2.78
CA ASP A 17 5.81 -12.84 -3.63
C ASP A 17 6.35 -11.69 -4.49
N SER A 18 6.96 -10.73 -3.83
CA SER A 18 7.53 -9.54 -4.42
C SER A 18 8.83 -9.19 -3.70
N VAL A 19 9.92 -9.20 -4.44
CA VAL A 19 11.25 -8.84 -3.91
C VAL A 19 11.22 -7.46 -3.26
N ARG A 20 10.58 -6.49 -3.91
CA ARG A 20 10.47 -5.12 -3.41
C ARG A 20 9.74 -5.07 -2.06
N ASP A 21 8.54 -5.66 -2.00
CA ASP A 21 7.68 -5.56 -0.83
C ASP A 21 8.29 -6.32 0.35
N CYS A 22 8.83 -7.51 0.11
CA CYS A 22 9.51 -8.29 1.13
C CYS A 22 10.79 -7.61 1.63
N TYR A 23 11.61 -7.08 0.71
CA TYR A 23 12.82 -6.36 1.09
C TYR A 23 12.50 -5.12 1.92
N PHE A 24 11.52 -4.33 1.49
CA PHE A 24 11.07 -3.15 2.21
C PHE A 24 10.54 -3.50 3.61
N ALA A 25 9.73 -4.55 3.74
CA ALA A 25 9.24 -5.01 5.04
C ALA A 25 10.38 -5.39 5.99
N VAL A 26 11.41 -6.07 5.47
CA VAL A 26 12.61 -6.41 6.26
C VAL A 26 13.40 -5.17 6.64
N ARG A 27 13.61 -4.22 5.73
CA ARG A 27 14.28 -2.95 6.04
C ARG A 27 13.52 -2.19 7.12
N GLY A 28 12.20 -2.08 6.98
CA GLY A 28 11.34 -1.48 8.00
C GLY A 28 11.46 -2.17 9.35
N MET A 29 11.57 -3.50 9.38
CA MET A 29 11.77 -4.29 10.61
C MET A 29 13.13 -4.01 11.27
N GLN A 30 14.20 -3.92 10.47
CA GLN A 30 15.55 -3.67 10.97
C GLN A 30 15.72 -2.25 11.53
N THR A 31 15.10 -1.27 10.87
CA THR A 31 15.30 0.17 11.13
C THR A 31 14.24 0.78 12.06
N GLN A 32 13.13 0.08 12.34
CA GLN A 32 12.02 0.63 13.12
C GLN A 32 12.41 1.24 14.46
N LYS A 33 13.36 0.62 15.17
CA LYS A 33 13.80 1.11 16.47
C LYS A 33 14.47 2.48 16.38
N GLU A 34 15.19 2.75 15.28
CA GLU A 34 15.82 4.04 15.02
C GLU A 34 14.78 5.05 14.55
N ILE A 35 13.98 4.69 13.54
CA ILE A 35 12.98 5.56 12.89
C ILE A 35 11.95 6.08 13.90
N LEU A 36 11.55 5.26 14.87
CA LEU A 36 10.54 5.64 15.86
C LEU A 36 11.07 6.52 17.00
N THR A 37 12.37 6.84 17.03
CA THR A 37 12.90 7.75 18.05
C THR A 37 12.63 9.22 17.73
N LYS A 38 12.30 10.00 18.76
CA LYS A 38 12.19 11.47 18.60
C LYS A 38 13.50 12.09 18.07
N LYS A 39 14.65 11.53 18.47
CA LYS A 39 15.96 11.96 17.97
C LYS A 39 16.07 11.83 16.46
N PHE A 40 15.55 10.75 15.88
CA PHE A 40 15.55 10.56 14.44
C PHE A 40 14.52 11.48 13.75
N GLN A 41 13.29 11.51 14.25
CA GLN A 41 12.17 12.26 13.67
C GLN A 41 12.37 13.77 13.68
N ASN A 42 13.11 14.31 14.66
CA ASN A 42 13.36 15.77 14.79
C ASN A 42 14.60 16.24 14.03
N GLN A 43 15.23 15.39 13.19
CA GLN A 43 16.37 15.82 12.38
C GLN A 43 15.91 16.67 11.19
N SER A 44 16.66 17.72 10.88
CA SER A 44 16.38 18.58 9.73
C SER A 44 16.37 17.83 8.38
N ASN A 45 17.16 16.75 8.28
CA ASN A 45 17.26 15.88 7.12
C ASN A 45 16.57 14.53 7.31
N TYR A 46 15.47 14.53 8.09
CA TYR A 46 14.70 13.32 8.39
C TYR A 46 14.29 12.53 7.14
N LYS A 47 13.77 13.22 6.11
CA LYS A 47 13.26 12.61 4.88
C LYS A 47 14.36 11.90 4.11
N GLU A 48 15.50 12.57 3.93
CA GLU A 48 16.65 12.01 3.22
C GLU A 48 17.22 10.80 3.96
N ARG A 49 17.30 10.88 5.29
CA ARG A 49 17.77 9.76 6.11
C ARG A 49 16.81 8.58 6.07
N LEU A 50 15.50 8.84 6.16
CA LEU A 50 14.48 7.80 6.06
C LEU A 50 14.58 7.08 4.71
N SER A 51 14.65 7.85 3.63
CA SER A 51 14.84 7.30 2.28
C SER A 51 16.11 6.47 2.17
N SER A 52 17.23 6.99 2.66
CA SER A 52 18.51 6.28 2.64
C SER A 52 18.48 4.96 3.41
N LEU A 53 17.86 4.93 4.59
CA LEU A 53 17.76 3.72 5.41
C LEU A 53 16.88 2.64 4.75
N LEU A 54 15.75 3.04 4.18
CA LEU A 54 14.78 2.10 3.62
C LEU A 54 15.15 1.61 2.22
N ASN A 55 15.89 2.41 1.46
CA ASN A 55 16.37 2.07 0.11
C ASN A 55 17.84 1.62 0.08
N ASP A 56 18.45 1.35 1.23
CA ASP A 56 19.81 0.84 1.28
C ASP A 56 19.89 -0.56 0.64
N THR A 57 20.57 -0.66 -0.47
CA THR A 57 20.82 -1.88 -1.25
C THR A 57 22.30 -2.29 -1.27
N SER A 58 23.06 -1.89 -0.23
CA SER A 58 24.42 -2.37 -0.06
C SER A 58 24.46 -3.90 0.11
N ASP A 59 25.56 -4.53 -0.28
CA ASP A 59 25.75 -5.98 -0.18
C ASP A 59 25.46 -6.49 1.24
N GLN A 60 25.88 -5.75 2.25
CA GLN A 60 25.64 -6.09 3.64
C GLN A 60 24.14 -6.05 3.99
N SER A 61 23.41 -5.04 3.51
CA SER A 61 21.97 -4.92 3.72
C SER A 61 21.19 -6.02 3.01
N ILE A 62 21.59 -6.37 1.80
CA ILE A 62 21.00 -7.47 1.02
C ILE A 62 21.23 -8.80 1.71
N GLN A 63 22.46 -9.10 2.14
CA GLN A 63 22.78 -10.33 2.87
C GLN A 63 21.99 -10.45 4.18
N ASN A 64 21.94 -9.38 4.96
CA ASN A 64 21.16 -9.33 6.21
C ASN A 64 19.67 -9.53 5.95
N ALA A 65 19.13 -8.94 4.89
CA ALA A 65 17.74 -9.12 4.50
C ALA A 65 17.47 -10.57 4.09
N GLY A 66 18.37 -11.21 3.34
CA GLY A 66 18.27 -12.61 2.96
C GLY A 66 18.15 -13.56 4.16
N MET A 67 18.97 -13.33 5.20
CA MET A 67 18.89 -14.11 6.43
C MET A 67 17.55 -13.96 7.16
N ILE A 68 16.97 -12.76 7.16
CA ILE A 68 15.67 -12.52 7.79
C ILE A 68 14.54 -13.11 6.94
N LEU A 69 14.60 -12.94 5.61
CA LEU A 69 13.62 -13.49 4.68
C LEU A 69 13.59 -15.02 4.74
N SER A 70 14.74 -15.69 4.94
CA SER A 70 14.77 -17.13 5.19
C SER A 70 13.94 -17.51 6.42
N LYS A 71 14.08 -16.78 7.53
CA LYS A 71 13.27 -17.00 8.74
C LYS A 71 11.79 -16.69 8.53
N ILE A 72 11.48 -15.65 7.75
CA ILE A 72 10.09 -15.34 7.37
C ILE A 72 9.50 -16.48 6.55
N LYS A 73 10.24 -17.02 5.57
CA LYS A 73 9.83 -18.18 4.77
C LYS A 73 9.45 -19.38 5.64
N ASP A 74 10.22 -19.64 6.68
CA ASP A 74 9.93 -20.74 7.59
C ASP A 74 8.66 -20.48 8.41
N ASN A 75 8.35 -19.23 8.74
CA ASN A 75 7.22 -18.85 9.59
C ASN A 75 5.90 -18.66 8.81
N VAL A 76 5.93 -18.07 7.62
CA VAL A 76 4.72 -17.81 6.84
C VAL A 76 4.13 -19.08 6.25
N TYR A 77 2.82 -19.06 5.98
CA TYR A 77 2.14 -20.13 5.28
C TYR A 77 2.66 -20.23 3.84
N SER A 78 2.65 -19.10 3.12
CA SER A 78 3.18 -19.00 1.75
C SER A 78 3.56 -17.56 1.41
N PHE A 79 4.41 -17.44 0.39
CA PHE A 79 4.47 -16.23 -0.43
C PHE A 79 3.43 -16.36 -1.55
N GLU A 80 2.77 -15.26 -1.89
CA GLU A 80 1.68 -15.25 -2.84
C GLU A 80 1.55 -13.89 -3.55
N THR A 81 0.92 -13.86 -4.70
CA THR A 81 0.65 -12.63 -5.43
C THR A 81 -0.82 -12.20 -5.28
N ASP A 82 -1.77 -13.11 -5.53
CA ASP A 82 -3.21 -12.83 -5.54
C ASP A 82 -4.04 -13.73 -4.61
N SER A 83 -3.55 -14.93 -4.30
CA SER A 83 -4.30 -15.92 -3.52
C SER A 83 -4.52 -15.53 -2.06
N GLY A 84 -3.69 -14.65 -1.51
CA GLY A 84 -3.76 -14.25 -0.12
C GLY A 84 -5.06 -13.56 0.29
N LYS A 85 -5.74 -12.90 -0.64
CA LYS A 85 -7.09 -12.36 -0.43
C LYS A 85 -8.08 -13.47 -0.07
N ALA A 86 -8.14 -14.51 -0.90
CA ALA A 86 -9.02 -15.65 -0.69
C ALA A 86 -8.63 -16.46 0.57
N ASP A 87 -7.34 -16.63 0.82
CA ASP A 87 -6.86 -17.31 2.04
C ASP A 87 -7.24 -16.56 3.33
N LEU A 88 -7.26 -15.21 3.29
CA LEU A 88 -7.67 -14.38 4.41
C LEU A 88 -9.20 -14.41 4.60
N VAL A 89 -9.96 -14.24 3.51
CA VAL A 89 -11.43 -14.27 3.52
C VAL A 89 -11.96 -15.61 4.00
N SER A 90 -11.36 -16.73 3.57
CA SER A 90 -11.74 -18.07 4.02
C SER A 90 -11.29 -18.44 5.45
N GLY A 91 -10.53 -17.55 6.10
CA GLY A 91 -10.00 -17.83 7.45
C GLY A 91 -8.84 -18.84 7.48
N LYS A 92 -8.31 -19.25 6.35
CA LYS A 92 -7.13 -20.14 6.24
C LYS A 92 -5.90 -19.51 6.86
N VAL A 93 -5.74 -18.20 6.70
CA VAL A 93 -4.73 -17.38 7.37
C VAL A 93 -5.40 -16.28 8.20
N VAL A 94 -4.69 -15.76 9.17
CA VAL A 94 -5.20 -14.71 10.08
C VAL A 94 -4.60 -13.34 9.80
N ALA A 95 -3.58 -13.30 8.97
CA ALA A 95 -2.97 -12.05 8.51
C ALA A 95 -2.33 -12.23 7.14
N ASN A 96 -2.27 -11.14 6.40
CA ASN A 96 -1.68 -11.09 5.07
C ASN A 96 -0.91 -9.78 4.92
N LEU A 97 0.34 -9.85 4.41
CA LEU A 97 1.05 -8.68 3.90
C LEU A 97 0.44 -8.33 2.54
N GLN A 98 -0.33 -7.25 2.48
CA GLN A 98 -1.16 -6.90 1.33
C GLN A 98 -0.96 -5.45 0.90
N TRP A 99 -1.27 -5.20 -0.37
CA TRP A 99 -1.51 -3.85 -0.87
C TRP A 99 -2.87 -3.34 -0.38
N SER A 100 -3.00 -2.01 -0.31
CA SER A 100 -4.18 -1.38 0.30
C SER A 100 -5.51 -1.78 -0.35
N GLY A 101 -5.58 -1.81 -1.67
CA GLY A 101 -6.80 -2.18 -2.38
C GLY A 101 -7.20 -3.64 -2.16
N ASP A 102 -6.24 -4.56 -2.11
CA ASP A 102 -6.49 -5.96 -1.80
C ASP A 102 -6.98 -6.13 -0.34
N GLY A 103 -6.46 -5.30 0.57
CA GLY A 103 -6.93 -5.24 1.95
C GLY A 103 -8.39 -4.79 2.03
N VAL A 104 -8.75 -3.71 1.33
CA VAL A 104 -10.13 -3.20 1.25
C VAL A 104 -11.06 -4.25 0.64
N TYR A 105 -10.66 -4.86 -0.47
CA TYR A 105 -11.42 -5.96 -1.06
C TYR A 105 -11.71 -7.07 -0.05
N SER A 106 -10.70 -7.54 0.67
CA SER A 106 -10.87 -8.60 1.68
C SER A 106 -11.82 -8.18 2.82
N MET A 107 -11.74 -6.93 3.26
CA MET A 107 -12.63 -6.38 4.29
C MET A 107 -14.08 -6.38 3.82
N GLN A 108 -14.35 -5.94 2.59
CA GLN A 108 -15.69 -5.90 2.00
C GLN A 108 -16.29 -7.29 1.83
N GLN A 109 -15.49 -8.29 1.41
CA GLN A 109 -15.99 -9.65 1.19
C GLN A 109 -16.52 -10.33 2.46
N VAL A 110 -16.00 -9.99 3.63
CA VAL A 110 -16.37 -10.65 4.90
C VAL A 110 -17.31 -9.78 5.77
N GLU A 111 -17.60 -8.56 5.34
CA GLU A 111 -18.41 -7.63 6.13
C GLU A 111 -19.83 -8.19 6.37
N GLU A 112 -20.45 -8.73 5.33
CA GLU A 112 -21.79 -9.33 5.39
C GLU A 112 -21.84 -10.58 6.30
N GLU A 113 -20.71 -11.27 6.49
CA GLU A 113 -20.59 -12.42 7.38
C GLU A 113 -20.34 -12.03 8.84
N GLY A 114 -20.27 -10.73 9.13
CA GLY A 114 -19.98 -10.21 10.47
C GLY A 114 -18.52 -10.39 10.91
N ILE A 115 -17.63 -10.79 10.02
CA ILE A 115 -16.19 -10.93 10.28
C ILE A 115 -15.53 -9.55 10.15
N LYS A 116 -14.77 -9.15 11.17
CA LYS A 116 -14.06 -7.87 11.17
C LYS A 116 -12.59 -8.08 10.82
N LEU A 117 -12.23 -7.76 9.61
CA LEU A 117 -10.84 -7.57 9.21
C LEU A 117 -10.41 -6.11 9.46
N ARG A 118 -9.11 -5.91 9.63
CA ARG A 118 -8.51 -4.59 9.80
C ARG A 118 -7.29 -4.47 8.90
N TYR A 119 -7.15 -3.31 8.28
CA TYR A 119 -5.95 -2.94 7.55
C TYR A 119 -5.07 -2.07 8.44
N ALA A 120 -3.82 -2.45 8.63
CA ALA A 120 -2.88 -1.73 9.49
C ALA A 120 -1.65 -1.31 8.69
N VAL A 121 -1.28 -0.03 8.81
CA VAL A 121 -0.05 0.53 8.24
C VAL A 121 1.01 0.55 9.34
N PRO A 122 2.19 -0.06 9.13
CA PRO A 122 3.26 -0.03 10.12
C PRO A 122 3.76 1.38 10.40
N LYS A 123 3.81 1.76 11.69
CA LYS A 123 4.16 3.14 12.12
C LYS A 123 5.57 3.58 11.74
N ALA A 124 6.51 2.65 11.61
CA ALA A 124 7.90 2.97 11.31
C ALA A 124 8.05 3.40 9.85
N SER A 125 7.43 2.66 8.96
CA SER A 125 7.56 2.86 7.52
C SER A 125 6.50 2.07 6.76
N THR A 126 6.10 2.60 5.64
CA THR A 126 5.30 1.89 4.63
C THR A 126 5.78 2.28 3.24
N ASN A 127 5.55 1.41 2.27
CA ASN A 127 5.77 1.75 0.88
C ASN A 127 4.57 2.56 0.38
N LEU A 128 4.84 3.65 -0.33
CA LEU A 128 3.84 4.43 -1.06
C LEU A 128 4.19 4.39 -2.53
N TRP A 129 3.24 4.02 -3.36
CA TRP A 129 3.41 3.98 -4.81
C TRP A 129 2.19 4.59 -5.50
N PHE A 130 2.37 4.90 -6.75
CA PHE A 130 1.28 5.26 -7.65
C PHE A 130 1.51 4.60 -9.02
N ASP A 131 0.41 4.29 -9.69
CA ASP A 131 0.40 3.80 -11.05
C ASP A 131 -0.06 4.94 -11.97
N GLY A 132 0.48 4.97 -13.18
CA GLY A 132 0.19 6.01 -14.14
C GLY A 132 -0.07 5.46 -15.54
N TRP A 133 -0.94 6.15 -16.27
CA TRP A 133 -1.17 5.86 -17.67
C TRP A 133 0.00 6.31 -18.54
N CYS A 134 0.46 5.44 -19.41
CA CYS A 134 1.56 5.73 -20.33
C CYS A 134 1.13 5.53 -21.78
N MET A 135 1.40 6.51 -22.62
CA MET A 135 1.26 6.40 -24.08
C MET A 135 2.56 5.90 -24.69
N LEU A 136 2.55 4.68 -25.23
CA LEU A 136 3.74 4.09 -25.84
C LEU A 136 4.02 4.72 -27.19
N LYS A 137 5.23 5.25 -27.40
CA LYS A 137 5.66 5.84 -28.68
C LYS A 137 5.51 4.88 -29.85
N ALA A 138 5.79 3.60 -29.65
CA ALA A 138 5.66 2.59 -30.69
C ALA A 138 4.19 2.33 -31.09
N GLY A 139 3.24 2.44 -30.14
CA GLY A 139 1.80 2.22 -30.40
C GLY A 139 1.08 3.43 -30.97
N ILE A 140 1.38 4.60 -30.41
CA ILE A 140 0.69 5.85 -30.76
C ILE A 140 1.47 6.64 -31.82
N GLY A 141 2.82 6.71 -31.69
CA GLY A 141 3.70 7.38 -32.63
C GLY A 141 3.33 8.84 -32.85
N LYS A 142 3.24 9.23 -34.14
CA LYS A 142 2.83 10.56 -34.59
C LYS A 142 1.34 10.64 -34.95
N ASP A 143 0.58 9.56 -34.72
CA ASP A 143 -0.84 9.47 -35.04
C ASP A 143 -1.66 10.35 -34.07
N LYS A 144 -2.10 11.49 -34.57
CA LYS A 144 -2.85 12.45 -33.76
C LYS A 144 -4.22 11.94 -33.32
N GLU A 145 -4.88 11.14 -34.13
CA GLU A 145 -6.19 10.59 -33.80
C GLU A 145 -6.06 9.59 -32.62
N LYS A 146 -5.05 8.72 -32.66
CA LYS A 146 -4.76 7.82 -31.52
C LYS A 146 -4.38 8.58 -30.26
N GLN A 147 -3.61 9.67 -30.37
CA GLN A 147 -3.27 10.51 -29.23
C GLN A 147 -4.52 11.15 -28.62
N GLN A 148 -5.39 11.72 -29.45
CA GLN A 148 -6.65 12.30 -29.02
C GLN A 148 -7.58 11.27 -28.38
N ALA A 149 -7.70 10.08 -28.96
CA ALA A 149 -8.49 8.99 -28.40
C ALA A 149 -7.96 8.55 -27.03
N ALA A 150 -6.64 8.39 -26.88
CA ALA A 150 -6.01 8.05 -25.60
C ALA A 150 -6.25 9.14 -24.54
N GLN A 151 -6.10 10.42 -24.90
CA GLN A 151 -6.40 11.54 -24.00
C GLN A 151 -7.88 11.57 -23.60
N ALA A 152 -8.78 11.38 -24.56
CA ALA A 152 -10.22 11.34 -24.30
C ALA A 152 -10.59 10.20 -23.35
N PHE A 153 -9.96 9.02 -23.50
CA PHE A 153 -10.14 7.89 -22.58
C PHE A 153 -9.68 8.25 -21.17
N VAL A 154 -8.45 8.77 -21.01
CA VAL A 154 -7.94 9.15 -19.69
C VAL A 154 -8.81 10.23 -19.04
N ASN A 155 -9.23 11.24 -19.80
CA ASN A 155 -10.13 12.28 -19.31
C ASN A 155 -11.49 11.70 -18.87
N TYR A 156 -12.04 10.74 -19.63
CA TYR A 156 -13.29 10.09 -19.30
C TYR A 156 -13.21 9.30 -17.97
N ILE A 157 -12.17 8.47 -17.81
CA ILE A 157 -12.01 7.67 -16.59
C ILE A 157 -11.61 8.52 -15.37
N SER A 158 -11.11 9.75 -15.59
CA SER A 158 -10.74 10.70 -14.52
C SER A 158 -11.92 11.55 -14.04
N ARG A 159 -13.10 11.41 -14.63
CA ARG A 159 -14.31 12.07 -14.13
C ARG A 159 -14.70 11.50 -12.77
N PRO A 160 -15.15 12.34 -11.81
CA PRO A 160 -15.44 11.89 -10.45
C PRO A 160 -16.36 10.67 -10.36
N ASP A 161 -17.43 10.63 -11.17
CA ASP A 161 -18.35 9.51 -11.22
C ASP A 161 -17.70 8.19 -11.67
N ASN A 162 -16.82 8.24 -12.66
CA ASN A 162 -16.08 7.09 -13.15
C ASN A 162 -14.95 6.68 -12.20
N VAL A 163 -14.29 7.66 -11.58
CA VAL A 163 -13.28 7.42 -10.54
C VAL A 163 -13.86 6.60 -9.39
N VAL A 164 -15.02 7.01 -8.87
CA VAL A 164 -15.67 6.28 -7.77
C VAL A 164 -16.06 4.86 -8.17
N ARG A 165 -16.61 4.67 -9.39
CA ARG A 165 -16.91 3.32 -9.91
C ARG A 165 -15.68 2.45 -10.01
N ASN A 166 -14.58 3.00 -10.49
CA ASN A 166 -13.31 2.28 -10.59
C ASN A 166 -12.76 1.92 -9.21
N MET A 167 -12.77 2.87 -8.28
CA MET A 167 -12.35 2.63 -6.89
C MET A 167 -13.17 1.54 -6.21
N TYR A 168 -14.49 1.55 -6.41
CA TYR A 168 -15.39 0.50 -5.90
C TYR A 168 -15.00 -0.89 -6.42
N TYR A 169 -14.66 -0.97 -7.71
CA TYR A 169 -14.33 -2.25 -8.34
C TYR A 169 -12.95 -2.78 -7.93
N VAL A 170 -11.92 -1.90 -7.88
CA VAL A 170 -10.54 -2.33 -7.65
C VAL A 170 -10.07 -2.21 -6.20
N GLY A 171 -10.81 -1.49 -5.35
CA GLY A 171 -10.45 -1.25 -3.95
C GLY A 171 -9.34 -0.23 -3.70
N TYR A 172 -8.69 0.31 -4.75
CA TYR A 172 -7.60 1.27 -4.64
C TYR A 172 -8.08 2.72 -4.69
N THR A 173 -7.35 3.61 -4.02
CA THR A 173 -7.61 5.04 -4.08
C THR A 173 -7.14 5.64 -5.39
N SER A 174 -7.86 6.66 -5.87
CA SER A 174 -7.45 7.47 -7.02
C SER A 174 -6.52 8.61 -6.60
N VAL A 175 -5.67 9.06 -7.53
CA VAL A 175 -4.92 10.32 -7.41
C VAL A 175 -5.78 11.54 -7.77
N ILE A 176 -6.98 11.32 -8.32
CA ILE A 176 -7.94 12.38 -8.65
C ILE A 176 -8.69 12.73 -7.36
N SER A 177 -8.61 13.99 -6.93
CA SER A 177 -9.30 14.46 -5.73
C SER A 177 -10.72 14.95 -5.98
N GLY A 178 -11.05 15.26 -7.23
CA GLY A 178 -12.37 15.82 -7.62
C GLY A 178 -12.52 17.32 -7.40
N GLY A 179 -11.53 18.02 -6.85
CA GLY A 179 -11.60 19.46 -6.57
C GLY A 179 -12.69 19.80 -5.56
N GLU A 180 -13.69 20.59 -5.98
CA GLU A 180 -14.84 20.95 -5.15
C GLU A 180 -15.88 19.82 -5.02
N ASP A 181 -15.87 18.85 -5.95
CA ASP A 181 -16.71 17.66 -5.89
C ASP A 181 -16.15 16.69 -4.82
N LYS A 182 -16.88 16.54 -3.73
CA LYS A 182 -16.46 15.70 -2.60
C LYS A 182 -16.76 14.22 -2.78
N THR A 183 -17.38 13.80 -3.87
CA THR A 183 -17.80 12.41 -4.09
C THR A 183 -16.65 11.42 -3.93
N ILE A 184 -15.48 11.74 -4.49
CA ILE A 184 -14.28 10.89 -4.35
C ILE A 184 -13.79 10.88 -2.90
N TYR A 185 -13.74 12.04 -2.26
CA TYR A 185 -13.32 12.16 -0.85
C TYR A 185 -14.24 11.37 0.08
N ASP A 186 -15.54 11.51 -0.08
CA ASP A 186 -16.53 10.82 0.74
C ASP A 186 -16.45 9.31 0.55
N TYR A 187 -16.20 8.86 -0.68
CA TYR A 187 -16.00 7.44 -0.96
C TYR A 187 -14.70 6.89 -0.34
N ILE A 188 -13.59 7.63 -0.40
CA ILE A 188 -12.35 7.23 0.27
C ILE A 188 -12.55 7.17 1.79
N LYS A 189 -13.27 8.13 2.35
CA LYS A 189 -13.62 8.13 3.77
C LYS A 189 -14.48 6.92 4.15
N TYR A 190 -15.39 6.51 3.29
CA TYR A 190 -16.17 5.29 3.47
C TYR A 190 -15.27 4.05 3.44
N MET A 191 -14.38 3.92 2.45
CA MET A 191 -13.51 2.74 2.28
C MET A 191 -12.47 2.60 3.38
N TYR A 192 -11.83 3.68 3.80
CA TYR A 192 -10.68 3.68 4.71
C TYR A 192 -10.95 4.36 6.05
N GLY A 193 -12.06 5.07 6.18
CA GLY A 193 -12.49 5.67 7.43
C GLY A 193 -13.13 4.63 8.34
N SER A 194 -13.01 4.82 9.65
CA SER A 194 -13.80 4.08 10.61
C SER A 194 -14.59 5.02 11.49
N GLU A 195 -15.82 4.66 11.80
CA GLU A 195 -16.67 5.40 12.73
C GLU A 195 -16.04 5.47 14.14
N ASP A 196 -15.31 4.44 14.53
CA ASP A 196 -14.68 4.34 15.85
C ASP A 196 -13.25 4.92 15.91
N LYS A 197 -12.74 5.51 14.82
CA LYS A 197 -11.37 6.05 14.66
C LYS A 197 -10.24 5.08 15.10
N LYS A 198 -10.55 3.83 15.36
CA LYS A 198 -9.63 2.82 15.89
C LYS A 198 -9.31 1.71 14.89
N SER A 199 -10.13 1.53 13.86
CA SER A 199 -10.02 0.40 12.95
C SER A 199 -9.07 0.63 11.79
N VAL A 200 -8.68 1.87 11.52
CA VAL A 200 -7.68 2.21 10.49
C VAL A 200 -6.69 3.21 11.09
N ASP A 201 -5.43 2.83 11.14
CA ASP A 201 -4.32 3.73 11.49
C ASP A 201 -4.01 4.72 10.33
N TYR A 202 -5.03 5.10 9.56
CA TYR A 202 -4.90 5.95 8.39
C TYR A 202 -5.37 7.35 8.73
N ASP A 203 -4.46 8.31 8.66
CA ASP A 203 -4.85 9.73 8.65
C ASP A 203 -5.33 10.10 7.24
N LEU A 204 -6.65 10.17 7.05
CA LEU A 204 -7.24 10.56 5.76
C LEU A 204 -6.79 11.96 5.32
N ASN A 205 -6.45 12.83 6.25
CA ASN A 205 -5.90 14.14 5.92
C ASN A 205 -4.57 14.04 5.17
N TYR A 206 -3.81 12.98 5.40
CA TYR A 206 -2.56 12.73 4.69
C TYR A 206 -2.75 12.57 3.17
N PHE A 207 -3.84 11.94 2.74
CA PHE A 207 -4.14 11.76 1.31
C PHE A 207 -4.62 13.03 0.62
N PHE A 208 -5.15 13.99 1.38
CA PHE A 208 -5.80 15.18 0.84
C PHE A 208 -5.05 16.48 1.15
N GLN A 209 -3.83 16.39 1.68
CA GLN A 209 -3.01 17.57 1.90
C GLN A 209 -2.57 18.15 0.55
N GLN A 210 -3.14 19.31 0.20
CA GLN A 210 -2.86 20.02 -1.06
C GLN A 210 -1.47 20.70 -1.10
N ASN A 211 -0.69 20.65 -0.05
CA ASN A 211 0.61 21.29 0.00
C ASN A 211 1.65 20.38 -0.63
N GLY A 212 2.24 20.83 -1.74
CA GLY A 212 3.21 20.11 -2.55
C GLY A 212 4.47 19.60 -1.83
N ASP A 213 4.67 19.98 -0.58
CA ASP A 213 5.79 19.56 0.26
C ASP A 213 5.53 18.29 1.06
N ASN A 214 4.34 17.71 0.98
CA ASN A 214 3.91 16.60 1.84
C ASN A 214 3.99 15.21 1.21
N TYR A 215 4.54 15.11 0.00
CA TYR A 215 4.82 13.82 -0.60
C TYR A 215 6.13 13.24 -0.04
N ASN A 216 6.04 12.56 1.08
CA ASN A 216 7.12 11.74 1.60
C ASN A 216 7.12 10.40 0.90
N TYR A 217 7.48 10.38 -0.38
CA TYR A 217 7.75 9.15 -1.11
C TYR A 217 9.11 8.61 -0.71
N VAL A 218 9.13 7.37 -0.28
CA VAL A 218 10.35 6.59 -0.14
C VAL A 218 10.32 5.48 -1.19
#